data_99d1b2d4e524ebe5bf7f7759f3b5bbed
#
_entry.id   99d1b2d4e524ebe5bf7f7759f3b5bbed
#
_cell.length_a   1.000
_cell.length_b   1.000
_cell.length_c   1.000
_cell.angle_alpha   90.00
_cell.angle_beta   90.00
_cell.angle_gamma   90.00
#
_symmetry.space_group_name_H-M   'P 1'
#
loop_
_entity.id
_entity.type
_entity.pdbx_description
1 polymer ?
#
loop_
_entity_poly.entity_id
_entity_poly.type
_entity_poly.pdbx_seq_one_letter_code
_entity_poly.pdbx_strand_id
1 'polypeptide(L)'
;GSLGGTCLNVGCIPSKSLLNLSEEFHKVKGLANKGIEVGDVKLNLDKMMKSKDKAVTVLTKGVEFLFKKNKVTYFKGYGSFKSQNEISIKDNENKETIIQSEKTIIATGSVATSLPGIEIDEQKIVSSTGALKLEKVPNKMVVVGGGYIGLEMGSVWSRLGSEVQVVEFLDHITPGMDKEISSEFMKILKKQGIKFNMQNKVEKIPNKMVVVGGGYIGLEMGSVWSRLGSEVQVVEFLDHITPGMDKEISSEFMKILKKQGIKFNMQNKVERI
;
A
#
# COMPACT_ATOMS: atom_id res chain seq x y z
N GLY A 1 22.42 4.38 2.55
CA GLY A 1 21.47 3.57 1.80
C GLY A 1 22.12 2.30 1.23
N SER A 2 21.34 1.43 0.64
CA SER A 2 21.86 0.23 -0.05
C SER A 2 22.19 0.55 -1.50
N LEU A 3 23.18 -0.17 -2.07
CA LEU A 3 23.51 -0.06 -3.49
C LEU A 3 22.27 -0.38 -4.36
N GLY A 4 22.13 0.33 -5.48
CA GLY A 4 21.00 0.17 -6.38
C GLY A 4 19.80 1.10 -6.12
N GLY A 5 19.84 1.90 -5.06
CA GLY A 5 18.86 2.95 -4.76
C GLY A 5 17.42 2.42 -4.57
N THR A 6 16.44 3.28 -4.75
CA THR A 6 15.01 2.99 -4.59
C THR A 6 14.54 1.88 -5.52
N CYS A 7 14.91 1.94 -6.81
CA CYS A 7 14.43 0.99 -7.81
C CYS A 7 14.76 -0.47 -7.44
N LEU A 8 16.02 -0.76 -7.09
CA LEU A 8 16.42 -2.13 -6.77
C LEU A 8 15.90 -2.61 -5.42
N ASN A 9 15.88 -1.75 -4.40
CA ASN A 9 15.65 -2.18 -3.02
C ASN A 9 14.18 -2.13 -2.60
N VAL A 10 13.45 -1.06 -2.96
CA VAL A 10 12.10 -0.78 -2.47
C VAL A 10 11.17 -0.23 -3.55
N GLY A 11 11.49 -0.44 -4.82
CA GLY A 11 10.74 0.07 -5.97
C GLY A 11 10.54 -0.97 -7.05
N CYS A 12 11.13 -0.73 -8.22
CA CYS A 12 10.87 -1.47 -9.47
C CYS A 12 11.06 -2.99 -9.34
N ILE A 13 12.17 -3.42 -8.76
CA ILE A 13 12.52 -4.85 -8.71
C ILE A 13 11.58 -5.63 -7.80
N PRO A 14 11.39 -5.27 -6.52
CA PRO A 14 10.47 -5.99 -5.66
C PRO A 14 9.02 -5.90 -6.15
N SER A 15 8.57 -4.76 -6.71
CA SER A 15 7.21 -4.64 -7.22
C SER A 15 6.97 -5.53 -8.44
N LYS A 16 7.89 -5.56 -9.43
CA LYS A 16 7.77 -6.42 -10.62
C LYS A 16 7.88 -7.91 -10.26
N SER A 17 8.70 -8.25 -9.28
CA SER A 17 8.76 -9.61 -8.76
C SER A 17 7.41 -10.06 -8.19
N LEU A 18 6.78 -9.24 -7.35
CA LEU A 18 5.46 -9.55 -6.79
C LEU A 18 4.35 -9.51 -7.84
N LEU A 19 4.39 -8.56 -8.79
CA LEU A 19 3.44 -8.50 -9.89
C LEU A 19 3.46 -9.79 -10.71
N ASN A 20 4.66 -10.27 -11.08
CA ASN A 20 4.81 -11.53 -11.82
C ASN A 20 4.28 -12.73 -11.02
N LEU A 21 4.73 -12.90 -9.78
CA LEU A 21 4.33 -14.02 -8.94
C LEU A 21 2.82 -14.02 -8.62
N SER A 22 2.24 -12.85 -8.38
CA SER A 22 0.80 -12.72 -8.15
C SER A 22 -0.02 -13.00 -9.41
N GLU A 23 0.50 -12.63 -10.58
CA GLU A 23 -0.12 -12.92 -11.87
C GLU A 23 -0.11 -14.43 -12.16
N GLU A 24 1.01 -15.12 -11.91
CA GLU A 24 1.10 -16.57 -12.04
C GLU A 24 0.09 -17.28 -11.13
N PHE A 25 0.01 -16.86 -9.86
CA PHE A 25 -0.96 -17.39 -8.92
C PHE A 25 -2.41 -17.19 -9.38
N HIS A 26 -2.72 -16.00 -9.90
CA HIS A 26 -4.04 -15.67 -10.43
C HIS A 26 -4.37 -16.50 -11.68
N LYS A 27 -3.41 -16.64 -12.61
CA LYS A 27 -3.56 -17.45 -13.83
C LYS A 27 -3.84 -18.91 -13.53
N VAL A 28 -3.07 -19.50 -12.62
CA VAL A 28 -3.26 -20.91 -12.25
C VAL A 28 -4.65 -21.16 -11.68
N LYS A 29 -5.17 -20.27 -10.83
CA LYS A 29 -6.55 -20.36 -10.32
C LYS A 29 -7.61 -20.27 -11.42
N GLY A 30 -7.33 -19.54 -12.50
CA GLY A 30 -8.24 -19.37 -13.63
C GLY A 30 -8.19 -20.50 -14.67
N LEU A 31 -7.26 -21.45 -14.56
CA LEU A 31 -7.08 -22.51 -15.56
C LEU A 31 -8.26 -23.47 -15.64
N ALA A 32 -8.95 -23.74 -14.54
CA ALA A 32 -10.14 -24.59 -14.50
C ALA A 32 -11.23 -24.08 -15.47
N ASN A 33 -11.40 -22.76 -15.55
CA ASN A 33 -12.35 -22.14 -16.50
C ASN A 33 -11.96 -22.33 -17.99
N LYS A 34 -10.75 -22.80 -18.24
CA LYS A 34 -10.20 -23.07 -19.58
C LYS A 34 -10.08 -24.56 -19.88
N GLY A 35 -10.69 -25.41 -19.03
CA GLY A 35 -10.64 -26.86 -19.19
C GLY A 35 -9.35 -27.52 -18.74
N ILE A 36 -8.51 -26.82 -17.94
CA ILE A 36 -7.29 -27.38 -17.38
C ILE A 36 -7.51 -27.53 -15.86
N GLU A 37 -7.68 -28.74 -15.42
CA GLU A 37 -7.82 -29.05 -14.01
C GLU A 37 -6.46 -28.96 -13.28
N VAL A 38 -6.43 -28.16 -12.24
CA VAL A 38 -5.29 -28.06 -11.32
C VAL A 38 -5.79 -28.41 -9.92
N GLY A 39 -4.96 -29.10 -9.16
CA GLY A 39 -5.26 -29.40 -7.76
C GLY A 39 -5.40 -28.15 -6.91
N ASP A 40 -5.58 -28.34 -5.59
CA ASP A 40 -5.74 -27.23 -4.64
C ASP A 40 -4.50 -26.31 -4.62
N VAL A 41 -4.68 -25.09 -5.15
CA VAL A 41 -3.60 -24.08 -5.26
C VAL A 41 -3.63 -23.17 -4.05
N LYS A 42 -2.60 -23.30 -3.19
CA LYS A 42 -2.46 -22.50 -1.97
C LYS A 42 -1.34 -21.48 -2.07
N LEU A 43 -1.59 -20.28 -1.58
CA LEU A 43 -0.58 -19.24 -1.44
C LEU A 43 0.30 -19.53 -0.21
N ASN A 44 1.61 -19.53 -0.41
CA ASN A 44 2.58 -19.40 0.68
C ASN A 44 3.25 -18.03 0.56
N LEU A 45 2.70 -17.04 1.26
CA LEU A 45 3.16 -15.64 1.18
C LEU A 45 4.62 -15.51 1.63
N ASP A 46 5.04 -16.21 2.68
CA ASP A 46 6.43 -16.15 3.18
C ASP A 46 7.44 -16.59 2.10
N LYS A 47 7.14 -17.71 1.41
CA LYS A 47 7.99 -18.16 0.28
C LYS A 47 7.99 -17.17 -0.88
N MET A 48 6.84 -16.56 -1.18
CA MET A 48 6.74 -15.53 -2.23
C MET A 48 7.57 -14.30 -1.89
N MET A 49 7.51 -13.82 -0.64
CA MET A 49 8.32 -12.70 -0.16
C MET A 49 9.82 -13.03 -0.19
N LYS A 50 10.22 -14.22 0.23
CA LYS A 50 11.62 -14.67 0.12
C LYS A 50 12.12 -14.72 -1.32
N SER A 51 11.28 -15.12 -2.27
CA SER A 51 11.61 -15.08 -3.71
C SER A 51 11.87 -13.68 -4.20
N LYS A 52 10.99 -12.71 -3.83
CA LYS A 52 11.17 -11.28 -4.10
C LYS A 52 12.49 -10.76 -3.51
N ASP A 53 12.78 -11.06 -2.24
CA ASP A 53 13.99 -10.61 -1.54
C ASP A 53 15.26 -11.22 -2.16
N LYS A 54 15.18 -12.45 -2.66
CA LYS A 54 16.27 -13.07 -3.41
C LYS A 54 16.57 -12.31 -4.69
N ALA A 55 15.55 -11.89 -5.44
CA ALA A 55 15.73 -11.09 -6.66
C ALA A 55 16.45 -9.76 -6.35
N VAL A 56 16.02 -9.05 -5.31
CA VAL A 56 16.67 -7.83 -4.84
C VAL A 56 18.13 -8.09 -4.46
N THR A 57 18.39 -9.14 -3.69
CA THR A 57 19.73 -9.50 -3.22
C THR A 57 20.69 -9.81 -4.37
N VAL A 58 20.24 -10.55 -5.38
CA VAL A 58 21.06 -10.90 -6.56
C VAL A 58 21.49 -9.64 -7.30
N LEU A 59 20.55 -8.71 -7.50
CA LEU A 59 20.85 -7.49 -8.26
C LEU A 59 21.71 -6.51 -7.47
N THR A 60 21.49 -6.34 -6.18
CA THR A 60 22.32 -5.46 -5.32
C THR A 60 23.75 -5.98 -5.21
N LYS A 61 23.94 -7.31 -5.08
CA LYS A 61 25.27 -7.94 -5.15
C LYS A 61 25.91 -7.79 -6.53
N GLY A 62 25.11 -7.81 -7.62
CA GLY A 62 25.58 -7.53 -8.96
C GLY A 62 26.17 -6.12 -9.10
N VAL A 63 25.52 -5.10 -8.52
CA VAL A 63 26.06 -3.73 -8.48
C VAL A 63 27.38 -3.68 -7.69
N GLU A 64 27.45 -4.34 -6.55
CA GLU A 64 28.68 -4.42 -5.75
C GLU A 64 29.83 -5.07 -6.53
N PHE A 65 29.54 -6.15 -7.25
CA PHE A 65 30.51 -6.80 -8.14
C PHE A 65 31.01 -5.85 -9.23
N LEU A 66 30.08 -5.10 -9.88
CA LEU A 66 30.45 -4.12 -10.91
C LEU A 66 31.33 -3.00 -10.35
N PHE A 67 31.08 -2.54 -9.12
CA PHE A 67 31.95 -1.56 -8.47
C PHE A 67 33.38 -2.10 -8.31
N LYS A 68 33.52 -3.34 -7.81
CA LYS A 68 34.84 -3.98 -7.68
C LYS A 68 35.51 -4.17 -9.03
N LYS A 69 34.76 -4.68 -10.03
CA LYS A 69 35.29 -4.91 -11.38
C LYS A 69 35.79 -3.64 -12.05
N ASN A 70 35.08 -2.54 -11.88
CA ASN A 70 35.42 -1.25 -12.49
C ASN A 70 36.26 -0.35 -11.58
N LYS A 71 36.76 -0.88 -10.45
CA LYS A 71 37.61 -0.14 -9.49
C LYS A 71 36.96 1.15 -8.97
N VAL A 72 35.63 1.13 -8.80
CA VAL A 72 34.87 2.25 -8.21
C VAL A 72 35.05 2.21 -6.71
N THR A 73 35.53 3.30 -6.12
CA THR A 73 35.66 3.43 -4.67
C THR A 73 34.26 3.70 -4.08
N TYR A 74 33.85 2.87 -3.14
CA TYR A 74 32.57 2.99 -2.48
C TYR A 74 32.72 3.44 -1.03
N PHE A 75 32.13 4.61 -0.74
CA PHE A 75 32.05 5.14 0.62
C PHE A 75 30.61 4.98 1.14
N LYS A 76 30.45 4.28 2.26
CA LYS A 76 29.15 4.08 2.87
C LYS A 76 28.92 5.10 3.98
N GLY A 77 28.02 6.05 3.76
CA GLY A 77 27.76 7.12 4.71
C GLY A 77 26.87 8.21 4.13
N TYR A 78 26.78 9.31 4.85
CA TYR A 78 26.07 10.52 4.43
C TYR A 78 27.06 11.53 3.90
N GLY A 79 26.89 11.88 2.61
CA GLY A 79 27.71 12.89 1.94
C GLY A 79 27.14 14.30 2.10
N SER A 80 28.00 15.27 2.36
CA SER A 80 27.66 16.69 2.35
C SER A 80 28.81 17.51 1.74
N PHE A 81 28.49 18.60 1.04
CA PHE A 81 29.50 19.50 0.52
C PHE A 81 30.13 20.31 1.66
N LYS A 82 31.46 20.34 1.72
CA LYS A 82 32.25 21.28 2.52
C LYS A 82 32.64 22.51 1.72
N SER A 83 32.98 22.29 0.45
CA SER A 83 33.29 23.33 -0.53
C SER A 83 32.86 22.87 -1.92
N GLN A 84 33.17 23.66 -2.95
CA GLN A 84 32.87 23.31 -4.33
C GLN A 84 33.48 21.96 -4.75
N ASN A 85 34.62 21.59 -4.23
CA ASN A 85 35.36 20.40 -4.62
C ASN A 85 35.58 19.41 -3.46
N GLU A 86 35.09 19.69 -2.27
CA GLU A 86 35.24 18.83 -1.10
C GLU A 86 33.92 18.27 -0.62
N ILE A 87 33.88 16.94 -0.46
CA ILE A 87 32.73 16.23 0.07
C ILE A 87 33.16 15.55 1.37
N SER A 88 32.44 15.88 2.45
CA SER A 88 32.51 15.15 3.71
C SER A 88 31.56 13.98 3.71
N ILE A 89 32.05 12.81 4.10
CA ILE A 89 31.26 11.58 4.24
C ILE A 89 31.33 11.16 5.70
N LYS A 90 30.17 11.13 6.37
CA LYS A 90 30.02 10.59 7.72
C LYS A 90 29.45 9.18 7.65
N ASP A 91 30.17 8.21 8.17
CA ASP A 91 29.70 6.83 8.27
C ASP A 91 28.71 6.64 9.45
N ASN A 92 28.22 5.42 9.66
CA ASN A 92 27.29 5.11 10.74
C ASN A 92 27.90 5.23 12.15
N GLU A 93 29.23 5.30 12.25
CA GLU A 93 29.97 5.48 13.50
C GLU A 93 30.36 6.96 13.72
N ASN A 94 29.82 7.88 12.90
CA ASN A 94 30.15 9.30 12.86
C ASN A 94 31.61 9.63 12.49
N LYS A 95 32.35 8.66 11.97
CA LYS A 95 33.70 8.91 11.44
C LYS A 95 33.60 9.70 10.14
N GLU A 96 34.30 10.82 10.08
CA GLU A 96 34.33 11.69 8.91
C GLU A 96 35.48 11.33 7.98
N THR A 97 35.20 11.23 6.69
CA THR A 97 36.17 11.12 5.61
C THR A 97 35.93 12.25 4.61
N ILE A 98 36.97 13.00 4.26
CA ILE A 98 36.88 14.07 3.28
C ILE A 98 37.49 13.55 1.98
N ILE A 99 36.78 13.74 0.87
CA ILE A 99 37.27 13.44 -0.48
C ILE A 99 37.26 14.68 -1.35
N GLN A 100 38.21 14.74 -2.29
CA GLN A 100 38.28 15.76 -3.32
C GLN A 100 37.59 15.27 -4.59
N SER A 101 36.80 16.11 -5.24
CA SER A 101 36.10 15.80 -6.48
C SER A 101 36.02 17.02 -7.38
N GLU A 102 36.49 16.89 -8.62
CA GLU A 102 36.37 17.95 -9.63
C GLU A 102 34.96 18.06 -10.19
N LYS A 103 34.24 16.93 -10.26
CA LYS A 103 32.85 16.83 -10.79
C LYS A 103 32.02 15.93 -9.89
N THR A 104 30.87 16.41 -9.49
CA THR A 104 29.95 15.67 -8.60
C THR A 104 28.58 15.55 -9.22
N ILE A 105 28.02 14.35 -9.17
CA ILE A 105 26.63 14.08 -9.53
C ILE A 105 25.82 13.92 -8.25
N ILE A 106 24.81 14.77 -8.05
CA ILE A 106 23.88 14.66 -6.93
C ILE A 106 22.78 13.67 -7.31
N ALA A 107 22.85 12.46 -6.75
CA ALA A 107 21.91 11.37 -7.00
C ALA A 107 21.43 10.76 -5.66
N THR A 108 20.85 11.60 -4.80
CA THR A 108 20.53 11.28 -3.40
C THR A 108 19.30 10.40 -3.22
N GLY A 109 18.57 10.09 -4.31
CA GLY A 109 17.41 9.22 -4.29
C GLY A 109 16.10 9.97 -3.96
N SER A 110 15.11 9.21 -3.53
CA SER A 110 13.76 9.70 -3.18
C SER A 110 13.22 9.00 -1.94
N VAL A 111 12.28 9.63 -1.29
CA VAL A 111 11.55 9.09 -0.14
C VAL A 111 10.04 9.17 -0.41
N ALA A 112 9.28 8.30 0.26
CA ALA A 112 7.83 8.39 0.22
C ALA A 112 7.35 9.69 0.87
N THR A 113 6.42 10.39 0.22
CA THR A 113 5.81 11.60 0.75
C THR A 113 4.55 11.26 1.51
N SER A 114 4.43 11.72 2.74
CA SER A 114 3.21 11.62 3.53
C SER A 114 2.18 12.66 3.08
N LEU A 115 0.90 12.34 3.20
CA LEU A 115 -0.18 13.32 3.08
C LEU A 115 -0.29 14.14 4.37
N PRO A 116 -0.60 15.45 4.29
CA PRO A 116 -0.82 16.26 5.48
C PRO A 116 -1.88 15.64 6.40
N GLY A 117 -1.55 15.50 7.68
CA GLY A 117 -2.44 14.92 8.69
C GLY A 117 -2.59 13.39 8.67
N ILE A 118 -1.83 12.70 7.82
CA ILE A 118 -1.78 11.23 7.76
C ILE A 118 -0.35 10.78 8.05
N GLU A 119 -0.17 10.16 9.19
CA GLU A 119 1.13 9.59 9.58
C GLU A 119 1.26 8.16 9.07
N ILE A 120 2.38 7.88 8.41
CA ILE A 120 2.73 6.52 7.97
C ILE A 120 3.38 5.81 9.14
N ASP A 121 2.72 4.79 9.68
CA ASP A 121 3.19 3.98 10.81
C ASP A 121 3.83 2.65 10.36
N GLU A 122 3.82 2.38 9.06
CA GLU A 122 4.28 1.14 8.42
C GLU A 122 3.64 -0.15 9.01
N GLN A 123 2.49 -0.02 9.66
CA GLN A 123 1.70 -1.12 10.23
C GLN A 123 0.28 -1.14 9.64
N LYS A 124 -0.50 -0.09 9.89
CA LYS A 124 -1.87 0.08 9.37
C LYS A 124 -1.88 1.00 8.16
N ILE A 125 -1.09 2.06 8.23
CA ILE A 125 -0.88 3.03 7.17
C ILE A 125 0.54 2.85 6.68
N VAL A 126 0.67 2.22 5.53
CA VAL A 126 1.95 1.85 4.96
C VAL A 126 2.30 2.70 3.74
N SER A 127 3.58 3.00 3.58
CA SER A 127 4.10 3.51 2.31
C SER A 127 4.19 2.38 1.28
N SER A 128 4.61 2.70 0.06
CA SER A 128 4.94 1.68 -0.95
C SER A 128 6.00 0.69 -0.45
N THR A 129 6.93 1.15 0.39
CA THR A 129 7.95 0.29 1.00
C THR A 129 7.33 -0.73 1.97
N GLY A 130 6.41 -0.29 2.82
CA GLY A 130 5.67 -1.19 3.72
C GLY A 130 4.76 -2.14 2.95
N ALA A 131 4.08 -1.64 1.90
CA ALA A 131 3.23 -2.47 1.06
C ALA A 131 3.99 -3.63 0.36
N LEU A 132 5.30 -3.49 0.13
CA LEU A 132 6.18 -4.55 -0.38
C LEU A 132 6.62 -5.58 0.68
N LYS A 133 6.26 -5.38 1.95
CA LYS A 133 6.74 -6.18 3.09
C LYS A 133 5.63 -6.73 3.98
N LEU A 134 4.36 -6.63 3.57
CA LEU A 134 3.26 -7.12 4.38
C LEU A 134 3.42 -8.62 4.68
N GLU A 135 3.29 -8.99 5.93
CA GLU A 135 3.42 -10.37 6.41
C GLU A 135 2.17 -11.22 6.19
N LYS A 136 1.04 -10.56 5.91
CA LYS A 136 -0.26 -11.20 5.66
C LYS A 136 -0.95 -10.51 4.51
N VAL A 137 -1.72 -11.27 3.74
CA VAL A 137 -2.65 -10.70 2.75
C VAL A 137 -3.74 -9.94 3.51
N PRO A 138 -3.86 -8.61 3.36
CA PRO A 138 -4.91 -7.87 4.03
C PRO A 138 -6.28 -8.26 3.45
N ASN A 139 -7.29 -8.44 4.29
CA ASN A 139 -8.65 -8.71 3.80
C ASN A 139 -9.15 -7.54 2.94
N LYS A 140 -8.81 -6.31 3.32
CA LYS A 140 -9.18 -5.09 2.62
C LYS A 140 -7.99 -4.14 2.58
N MET A 141 -7.81 -3.46 1.45
CA MET A 141 -6.76 -2.48 1.25
C MET A 141 -7.33 -1.23 0.59
N VAL A 142 -7.05 -0.08 1.16
CA VAL A 142 -7.30 1.21 0.53
C VAL A 142 -5.99 1.76 0.00
N VAL A 143 -5.94 2.05 -1.28
CA VAL A 143 -4.81 2.66 -1.97
C VAL A 143 -5.13 4.13 -2.17
N VAL A 144 -4.34 5.02 -1.58
CA VAL A 144 -4.48 6.46 -1.75
C VAL A 144 -3.59 6.93 -2.89
N GLY A 145 -4.22 7.35 -3.96
CA GLY A 145 -3.58 7.74 -5.21
C GLY A 145 -3.67 6.69 -6.31
N GLY A 146 -4.17 7.09 -7.48
CA GLY A 146 -4.28 6.29 -8.69
C GLY A 146 -3.03 6.34 -9.58
N GLY A 147 -1.87 6.66 -9.01
CA GLY A 147 -0.58 6.60 -9.70
C GLY A 147 -0.10 5.15 -9.89
N TYR A 148 0.89 4.95 -10.77
CA TYR A 148 1.37 3.61 -11.14
C TYR A 148 1.83 2.77 -9.95
N ILE A 149 2.48 3.34 -8.93
CA ILE A 149 2.94 2.60 -7.74
C ILE A 149 1.75 2.04 -6.96
N GLY A 150 0.74 2.87 -6.70
CA GLY A 150 -0.48 2.45 -6.00
C GLY A 150 -1.23 1.37 -6.76
N LEU A 151 -1.36 1.51 -8.07
CA LEU A 151 -2.04 0.54 -8.92
C LEU A 151 -1.29 -0.79 -9.04
N GLU A 152 0.05 -0.78 -9.06
CA GLU A 152 0.87 -1.99 -9.01
C GLU A 152 0.66 -2.75 -7.70
N MET A 153 0.76 -2.06 -6.56
CA MET A 153 0.53 -2.69 -5.25
C MET A 153 -0.91 -3.16 -5.10
N GLY A 154 -1.88 -2.35 -5.51
CA GLY A 154 -3.29 -2.74 -5.54
C GLY A 154 -3.53 -4.00 -6.37
N SER A 155 -2.88 -4.12 -7.54
CA SER A 155 -2.99 -5.31 -8.40
C SER A 155 -2.38 -6.55 -7.74
N VAL A 156 -1.20 -6.43 -7.14
CA VAL A 156 -0.57 -7.54 -6.42
C VAL A 156 -1.52 -8.07 -5.34
N TRP A 157 -1.95 -7.20 -4.44
CA TRP A 157 -2.76 -7.63 -3.29
C TRP A 157 -4.15 -8.08 -3.68
N SER A 158 -4.77 -7.49 -4.71
CA SER A 158 -6.05 -7.95 -5.26
C SER A 158 -5.95 -9.39 -5.80
N ARG A 159 -4.91 -9.71 -6.58
CA ARG A 159 -4.67 -11.06 -7.11
C ARG A 159 -4.41 -12.09 -6.00
N LEU A 160 -3.83 -11.65 -4.88
CA LEU A 160 -3.59 -12.49 -3.70
C LEU A 160 -4.83 -12.65 -2.81
N GLY A 161 -5.92 -11.92 -3.06
CA GLY A 161 -7.20 -12.09 -2.39
C GLY A 161 -7.70 -10.91 -1.57
N SER A 162 -7.01 -9.76 -1.58
CA SER A 162 -7.48 -8.54 -0.92
C SER A 162 -8.63 -7.90 -1.69
N GLU A 163 -9.63 -7.39 -0.99
CA GLU A 163 -10.58 -6.42 -1.55
C GLU A 163 -9.87 -5.06 -1.63
N VAL A 164 -9.56 -4.60 -2.85
CA VAL A 164 -8.79 -3.36 -3.07
C VAL A 164 -9.70 -2.24 -3.56
N GLN A 165 -9.56 -1.07 -2.92
CA GLN A 165 -10.22 0.17 -3.29
C GLN A 165 -9.18 1.27 -3.48
N VAL A 166 -9.19 1.92 -4.64
CA VAL A 166 -8.35 3.08 -4.95
C VAL A 166 -9.15 4.35 -4.75
N VAL A 167 -8.58 5.30 -4.01
CA VAL A 167 -9.11 6.66 -3.82
C VAL A 167 -8.19 7.61 -4.55
N GLU A 168 -8.71 8.32 -5.55
CA GLU A 168 -7.95 9.25 -6.37
C GLU A 168 -8.61 10.63 -6.37
N PHE A 169 -7.78 11.66 -6.21
CA PHE A 169 -8.24 13.06 -6.20
C PHE A 169 -8.66 13.55 -7.59
N LEU A 170 -7.97 13.09 -8.63
CA LEU A 170 -8.26 13.44 -10.01
C LEU A 170 -9.46 12.65 -10.57
N ASP A 171 -9.92 13.06 -11.74
CA ASP A 171 -10.97 12.38 -12.50
C ASP A 171 -10.47 11.13 -13.26
N HIS A 172 -9.15 10.90 -13.27
CA HIS A 172 -8.49 9.80 -13.98
C HIS A 172 -7.30 9.25 -13.18
N ILE A 173 -6.95 8.00 -13.44
CA ILE A 173 -5.74 7.35 -12.89
C ILE A 173 -4.52 7.69 -13.74
N THR A 174 -3.33 7.36 -13.26
CA THR A 174 -2.06 7.53 -13.98
C THR A 174 -1.86 8.95 -14.52
N PRO A 175 -1.85 9.99 -13.65
CA PRO A 175 -1.65 11.36 -14.08
C PRO A 175 -0.34 11.50 -14.86
N GLY A 176 -0.39 12.20 -15.99
CA GLY A 176 0.73 12.35 -16.93
C GLY A 176 0.75 11.35 -18.08
N MET A 177 -0.13 10.34 -18.07
CA MET A 177 -0.39 9.50 -19.24
C MET A 177 -1.56 10.05 -20.09
N ASP A 178 -1.65 9.56 -21.32
CA ASP A 178 -2.80 9.85 -22.18
C ASP A 178 -4.12 9.40 -21.50
N LYS A 179 -5.17 10.22 -21.64
CA LYS A 179 -6.46 9.99 -20.97
C LYS A 179 -7.19 8.76 -21.49
N GLU A 180 -7.07 8.45 -22.76
CA GLU A 180 -7.68 7.26 -23.34
C GLU A 180 -7.01 6.00 -22.79
N ILE A 181 -5.67 5.98 -22.74
CA ILE A 181 -4.88 4.90 -22.13
C ILE A 181 -5.25 4.74 -20.64
N SER A 182 -5.34 5.82 -19.90
CA SER A 182 -5.73 5.81 -18.47
C SER A 182 -7.12 5.22 -18.27
N SER A 183 -8.07 5.58 -19.16
CA SER A 183 -9.46 5.06 -19.13
C SER A 183 -9.50 3.55 -19.40
N GLU A 184 -8.82 3.09 -20.46
CA GLU A 184 -8.76 1.67 -20.78
C GLU A 184 -8.06 0.87 -19.68
N PHE A 185 -6.98 1.40 -19.13
CA PHE A 185 -6.29 0.76 -18.01
C PHE A 185 -7.21 0.64 -16.77
N MET A 186 -7.96 1.68 -16.45
CA MET A 186 -8.93 1.63 -15.35
C MET A 186 -10.01 0.56 -15.59
N LYS A 187 -10.49 0.40 -16.84
CA LYS A 187 -11.45 -0.66 -17.20
C LYS A 187 -10.87 -2.06 -16.95
N ILE A 188 -9.59 -2.27 -17.31
CA ILE A 188 -8.90 -3.54 -17.06
C ILE A 188 -8.82 -3.82 -15.56
N LEU A 189 -8.41 -2.83 -14.77
CA LEU A 189 -8.28 -2.97 -13.32
C LEU A 189 -9.65 -3.21 -12.63
N LYS A 190 -10.72 -2.56 -13.10
CA LYS A 190 -12.09 -2.84 -12.64
C LYS A 190 -12.52 -4.28 -12.93
N LYS A 191 -12.19 -4.82 -14.10
CA LYS A 191 -12.44 -6.23 -14.45
C LYS A 191 -11.65 -7.20 -13.54
N GLN A 192 -10.51 -6.77 -13.01
CA GLN A 192 -9.74 -7.52 -12.00
C GLN A 192 -10.32 -7.41 -10.58
N GLY A 193 -11.42 -6.68 -10.38
CA GLY A 193 -12.10 -6.53 -9.10
C GLY A 193 -11.63 -5.33 -8.25
N ILE A 194 -10.76 -4.46 -8.78
CA ILE A 194 -10.35 -3.24 -8.07
C ILE A 194 -11.45 -2.18 -8.18
N LYS A 195 -11.83 -1.63 -7.03
CA LYS A 195 -12.82 -0.54 -6.94
C LYS A 195 -12.13 0.81 -6.99
N PHE A 196 -12.78 1.80 -7.60
CA PHE A 196 -12.23 3.16 -7.76
C PHE A 196 -13.21 4.21 -7.25
N ASN A 197 -12.73 5.09 -6.40
CA ASN A 197 -13.38 6.33 -5.98
C ASN A 197 -12.57 7.50 -6.54
N MET A 198 -13.05 8.03 -7.67
CA MET A 198 -12.43 9.17 -8.35
C MET A 198 -12.96 10.48 -7.79
N GLN A 199 -12.18 11.57 -7.94
CA GLN A 199 -12.54 12.91 -7.46
C GLN A 199 -12.80 12.95 -5.93
N ASN A 200 -12.09 12.09 -5.19
CA ASN A 200 -12.19 11.99 -3.74
C ASN A 200 -10.85 12.34 -3.09
N LYS A 201 -10.91 13.11 -2.01
CA LYS A 201 -9.75 13.53 -1.23
C LYS A 201 -9.76 12.83 0.12
N VAL A 202 -8.61 12.31 0.53
CA VAL A 202 -8.38 11.88 1.90
C VAL A 202 -7.85 13.07 2.68
N GLU A 203 -8.67 13.64 3.57
CA GLU A 203 -8.29 14.86 4.31
C GLU A 203 -7.65 14.54 5.66
N LYS A 204 -8.20 13.55 6.37
CA LYS A 204 -7.73 13.14 7.68
C LYS A 204 -8.25 11.75 8.01
N ILE A 205 -7.43 10.94 8.65
CA ILE A 205 -7.89 9.69 9.30
C ILE A 205 -8.08 10.05 10.78
N PRO A 206 -9.32 10.14 11.29
CA PRO A 206 -9.54 10.42 12.70
C PRO A 206 -9.07 9.22 13.53
N ASN A 207 -8.37 9.48 14.62
CA ASN A 207 -7.98 8.41 15.57
C ASN A 207 -9.21 7.73 16.18
N LYS A 208 -10.27 8.53 16.42
CA LYS A 208 -11.56 8.06 16.93
C LYS A 208 -12.69 8.70 16.13
N MET A 209 -13.71 7.92 15.83
CA MET A 209 -14.91 8.38 15.16
C MET A 209 -16.14 7.90 15.92
N VAL A 210 -17.07 8.80 16.15
CA VAL A 210 -18.41 8.47 16.62
C VAL A 210 -19.38 8.62 15.45
N VAL A 211 -20.05 7.53 15.11
CA VAL A 211 -21.10 7.52 14.09
C VAL A 211 -22.43 7.58 14.82
N VAL A 212 -23.19 8.65 14.60
CA VAL A 212 -24.53 8.84 15.16
C VAL A 212 -25.54 8.29 14.17
N GLY A 213 -26.19 7.19 14.56
CA GLY A 213 -27.14 6.46 13.73
C GLY A 213 -26.53 5.22 13.07
N GLY A 214 -27.19 4.08 13.28
CA GLY A 214 -26.84 2.79 12.69
C GLY A 214 -27.48 2.54 11.31
N GLY A 215 -27.82 3.59 10.57
CA GLY A 215 -28.30 3.51 9.20
C GLY A 215 -27.20 3.19 8.19
N TYR A 216 -27.57 2.92 6.94
CA TYR A 216 -26.64 2.49 5.88
C TYR A 216 -25.44 3.40 5.71
N ILE A 217 -25.68 4.70 5.54
CA ILE A 217 -24.62 5.68 5.29
C ILE A 217 -23.63 5.72 6.46
N GLY A 218 -24.16 5.78 7.70
CA GLY A 218 -23.32 5.80 8.90
C GLY A 218 -22.45 4.55 9.03
N LEU A 219 -23.02 3.37 8.75
CA LEU A 219 -22.30 2.10 8.81
C LEU A 219 -21.27 1.96 7.68
N GLU A 220 -21.59 2.42 6.47
CA GLU A 220 -20.63 2.46 5.37
C GLU A 220 -19.45 3.36 5.69
N MET A 221 -19.70 4.57 6.14
CA MET A 221 -18.63 5.53 6.54
C MET A 221 -17.84 4.99 7.74
N GLY A 222 -18.50 4.50 8.77
CA GLY A 222 -17.85 3.89 9.93
C GLY A 222 -16.97 2.71 9.54
N SER A 223 -17.42 1.89 8.60
CA SER A 223 -16.67 0.75 8.07
C SER A 223 -15.44 1.20 7.28
N VAL A 224 -15.54 2.27 6.47
CA VAL A 224 -14.38 2.87 5.76
C VAL A 224 -13.35 3.36 6.76
N TRP A 225 -13.75 4.17 7.73
CA TRP A 225 -12.82 4.75 8.70
C TRP A 225 -12.23 3.72 9.67
N SER A 226 -13.00 2.71 10.07
CA SER A 226 -12.47 1.58 10.85
C SER A 226 -11.35 0.84 10.10
N ARG A 227 -11.49 0.67 8.78
CA ARG A 227 -10.47 0.05 7.92
C ARG A 227 -9.23 0.92 7.75
N LEU A 228 -9.40 2.24 7.76
CA LEU A 228 -8.33 3.21 7.74
C LEU A 228 -7.61 3.37 9.09
N GLY A 229 -8.04 2.62 10.12
CA GLY A 229 -7.37 2.57 11.42
C GLY A 229 -8.03 3.39 12.51
N SER A 230 -9.16 4.06 12.24
CA SER A 230 -9.92 4.77 13.28
C SER A 230 -10.57 3.78 14.25
N GLU A 231 -10.57 4.13 15.54
CA GLU A 231 -11.46 3.51 16.51
C GLU A 231 -12.88 4.03 16.27
N VAL A 232 -13.76 3.18 15.72
CA VAL A 232 -15.12 3.58 15.35
C VAL A 232 -16.11 3.07 16.39
N GLN A 233 -16.97 3.99 16.85
CA GLN A 233 -18.07 3.71 17.74
C GLN A 233 -19.38 4.18 17.08
N VAL A 234 -20.32 3.28 16.92
CA VAL A 234 -21.68 3.59 16.45
C VAL A 234 -22.60 3.75 17.65
N VAL A 235 -23.31 4.87 17.71
CA VAL A 235 -24.35 5.15 18.70
C VAL A 235 -25.68 5.14 17.97
N GLU A 236 -26.56 4.21 18.33
CA GLU A 236 -27.88 4.04 17.71
C GLU A 236 -28.97 4.08 18.77
N PHE A 237 -30.05 4.83 18.47
CA PHE A 237 -31.17 4.99 19.36
C PHE A 237 -32.04 3.73 19.43
N LEU A 238 -32.13 2.99 18.33
CA LEU A 238 -32.89 1.75 18.23
C LEU A 238 -32.16 0.56 18.86
N ASP A 239 -32.85 -0.54 19.04
CA ASP A 239 -32.28 -1.82 19.50
C ASP A 239 -31.52 -2.58 18.40
N HIS A 240 -31.57 -2.10 17.15
CA HIS A 240 -30.96 -2.72 15.98
C HIS A 240 -30.41 -1.66 15.01
N ILE A 241 -29.44 -2.06 14.18
CA ILE A 241 -28.91 -1.25 13.07
C ILE A 241 -29.80 -1.40 11.83
N THR A 242 -29.56 -0.56 10.83
CA THR A 242 -30.25 -0.61 9.52
C THR A 242 -31.78 -0.65 9.65
N PRO A 243 -32.40 0.43 10.22
CA PRO A 243 -33.83 0.50 10.33
C PRO A 243 -34.49 0.34 8.95
N GLY A 244 -35.50 -0.54 8.88
CA GLY A 244 -36.16 -0.92 7.63
C GLY A 244 -35.68 -2.23 7.01
N MET A 245 -34.61 -2.85 7.53
CA MET A 245 -34.24 -4.22 7.19
C MET A 245 -34.82 -5.22 8.19
N ASP A 246 -34.85 -6.48 7.77
CA ASP A 246 -35.16 -7.61 8.66
C ASP A 246 -34.22 -7.64 9.86
N LYS A 247 -34.75 -7.91 11.06
CA LYS A 247 -33.98 -7.87 12.32
C LYS A 247 -32.90 -8.95 12.39
N GLU A 248 -33.11 -10.10 11.79
CA GLU A 248 -32.14 -11.19 11.76
C GLU A 248 -30.95 -10.80 10.86
N ILE A 249 -31.23 -10.24 9.69
CA ILE A 249 -30.20 -9.69 8.78
C ILE A 249 -29.42 -8.55 9.45
N SER A 250 -30.09 -7.63 10.12
CA SER A 250 -29.47 -6.54 10.87
C SER A 250 -28.55 -7.06 11.98
N SER A 251 -28.96 -8.11 12.69
CA SER A 251 -28.16 -8.76 13.73
C SER A 251 -26.89 -9.41 13.17
N GLU A 252 -27.01 -10.16 12.09
CA GLU A 252 -25.85 -10.79 11.43
C GLU A 252 -24.90 -9.73 10.85
N PHE A 253 -25.43 -8.67 10.25
CA PHE A 253 -24.62 -7.57 9.76
C PHE A 253 -23.86 -6.87 10.89
N MET A 254 -24.51 -6.62 12.03
CA MET A 254 -23.84 -6.07 13.21
C MET A 254 -22.73 -6.98 13.73
N LYS A 255 -22.90 -8.31 13.72
CA LYS A 255 -21.84 -9.26 14.09
C LYS A 255 -20.63 -9.14 13.18
N ILE A 256 -20.86 -8.99 11.87
CA ILE A 256 -19.79 -8.79 10.87
C ILE A 256 -19.01 -7.50 11.16
N LEU A 257 -19.72 -6.41 11.41
CA LEU A 257 -19.11 -5.11 11.70
C LEU A 257 -18.34 -5.11 13.04
N LYS A 258 -18.87 -5.80 14.07
CA LYS A 258 -18.14 -6.02 15.33
C LYS A 258 -16.84 -6.80 15.13
N LYS A 259 -16.83 -7.82 14.28
CA LYS A 259 -15.59 -8.55 13.92
C LYS A 259 -14.59 -7.66 13.18
N GLN A 260 -15.04 -6.58 12.54
CA GLN A 260 -14.18 -5.56 11.92
C GLN A 260 -13.64 -4.52 12.94
N GLY A 261 -13.99 -4.64 14.22
CA GLY A 261 -13.52 -3.74 15.27
C GLY A 261 -14.44 -2.55 15.57
N ILE A 262 -15.61 -2.45 14.92
CA ILE A 262 -16.58 -1.39 15.20
C ILE A 262 -17.30 -1.69 16.50
N LYS A 263 -17.33 -0.71 17.40
CA LYS A 263 -18.08 -0.76 18.66
C LYS A 263 -19.50 -0.24 18.46
N PHE A 264 -20.47 -0.82 19.14
CA PHE A 264 -21.86 -0.43 19.05
C PHE A 264 -22.45 -0.13 20.44
N ASN A 265 -23.04 1.05 20.57
CA ASN A 265 -23.85 1.46 21.71
C ASN A 265 -25.29 1.59 21.20
N MET A 266 -26.07 0.54 21.45
CA MET A 266 -27.47 0.48 21.06
C MET A 266 -28.36 1.08 22.15
N GLN A 267 -29.55 1.56 21.78
CA GLN A 267 -30.51 2.18 22.69
C GLN A 267 -29.93 3.40 23.44
N ASN A 268 -29.03 4.09 22.80
CA ASN A 268 -28.39 5.29 23.33
C ASN A 268 -28.70 6.52 22.47
N LYS A 269 -28.90 7.65 23.12
CA LYS A 269 -29.11 8.95 22.49
C LYS A 269 -27.89 9.84 22.71
N VAL A 270 -27.46 10.51 21.66
CA VAL A 270 -26.42 11.56 21.80
C VAL A 270 -27.11 12.84 22.24
N GLU A 271 -26.81 13.31 23.45
CA GLU A 271 -27.42 14.54 24.00
C GLU A 271 -26.58 15.79 23.71
N ARG A 272 -25.24 15.63 23.55
CA ARG A 272 -24.31 16.71 23.26
C ARG A 272 -23.07 16.17 22.54
N ILE A 273 -22.59 16.90 21.55
CA ILE A 273 -21.34 16.64 20.82
C ILE A 273 -20.29 17.65 21.24
#